data_8ff32d066d551ce1aaa2c05ad3e2e0b1
#
_entry.id   8ff32d066d551ce1aaa2c05ad3e2e0b1
#
_cell.length_a   1.000
_cell.length_b   1.000
_cell.length_c   1.000
_cell.angle_alpha   90.00
_cell.angle_beta   90.00
_cell.angle_gamma   90.00
#
_symmetry.space_group_name_H-M   'P 1'
#
loop_
_entity.id
_entity.type
_entity.pdbx_description
1 polymer ?
#
loop_
_entity_poly.entity_id
_entity_poly.type
_entity_poly.pdbx_seq_one_letter_code
_entity_poly.pdbx_strand_id
1 'polypeptide(L)'
;MTKNKHAQITLFIIIGIVLLVIIGLTLYFTQSIIFQDFFIPQEIAPLVVFTQSCIKTAADQGIFLLSMQGGYINLPVELDKNPSAHINHGFKVPYWYYRSRDYAPSQQQVEYELASYVNDEVVKCIDNYNAFRDQYDFSQFTSIHTTAEIGPKKTLL
;
A
#
# COMPACT_ATOMS: atom_id res chain seq x y z
N MET A 1 -21.76 54.38 -32.16
CA MET A 1 -21.43 52.97 -31.82
C MET A 1 -21.66 52.75 -30.34
N THR A 2 -22.85 52.33 -29.95
CA THR A 2 -23.20 52.00 -28.54
C THR A 2 -22.71 50.60 -28.27
N LYS A 3 -21.59 50.50 -27.58
CA LYS A 3 -21.00 49.24 -27.14
C LYS A 3 -21.94 48.56 -26.17
N ASN A 4 -22.48 47.38 -26.52
CA ASN A 4 -23.44 46.60 -25.72
C ASN A 4 -22.85 46.20 -24.37
N LYS A 5 -22.97 47.05 -23.36
CA LYS A 5 -22.53 46.79 -21.98
C LYS A 5 -23.23 45.60 -21.35
N HIS A 6 -24.48 45.31 -21.78
CA HIS A 6 -25.27 44.18 -21.24
C HIS A 6 -24.73 42.79 -21.68
N ALA A 7 -24.22 42.67 -22.91
CA ALA A 7 -23.64 41.43 -23.41
C ALA A 7 -22.37 41.02 -22.62
N GLN A 8 -21.62 42.01 -22.16
CA GLN A 8 -20.39 41.77 -21.39
C GLN A 8 -20.69 41.27 -19.98
N ILE A 9 -21.73 41.77 -19.32
CA ILE A 9 -22.17 41.34 -17.99
C ILE A 9 -22.68 39.91 -18.03
N THR A 10 -23.47 39.54 -19.02
CA THR A 10 -24.01 38.19 -19.20
C THR A 10 -22.91 37.17 -19.39
N LEU A 11 -21.85 37.51 -20.13
CA LEU A 11 -20.68 36.65 -20.33
C LEU A 11 -19.97 36.34 -18.99
N PHE A 12 -19.76 37.34 -18.14
CA PHE A 12 -19.12 37.16 -16.84
C PHE A 12 -19.96 36.29 -15.88
N ILE A 13 -21.28 36.46 -15.92
CA ILE A 13 -22.20 35.65 -15.11
C ILE A 13 -22.12 34.18 -15.53
N ILE A 14 -22.14 33.89 -16.84
CA ILE A 14 -22.07 32.51 -17.34
C ILE A 14 -20.73 31.87 -16.97
N ILE A 15 -19.62 32.59 -17.15
CA ILE A 15 -18.29 32.07 -16.74
C ILE A 15 -18.24 31.81 -15.25
N GLY A 16 -18.79 32.69 -14.40
CA GLY A 16 -18.84 32.51 -12.95
C GLY A 16 -19.62 31.26 -12.55
N ILE A 17 -20.78 31.02 -13.15
CA ILE A 17 -21.59 29.81 -12.89
C ILE A 17 -20.85 28.54 -13.33
N VAL A 18 -20.23 28.55 -14.51
CA VAL A 18 -19.46 27.39 -15.01
C VAL A 18 -18.31 27.05 -14.08
N LEU A 19 -17.56 28.06 -13.59
CA LEU A 19 -16.46 27.83 -12.64
C LEU A 19 -16.98 27.25 -11.31
N LEU A 20 -18.09 27.74 -10.77
CA LEU A 20 -18.70 27.21 -9.55
C LEU A 20 -19.12 25.73 -9.72
N VAL A 21 -19.70 25.38 -10.87
CA VAL A 21 -20.07 24.00 -11.18
C VAL A 21 -18.84 23.09 -11.27
N ILE A 22 -17.77 23.53 -11.93
CA ILE A 22 -16.53 22.77 -12.05
C ILE A 22 -15.90 22.56 -10.66
N ILE A 23 -15.81 23.61 -9.83
CA ILE A 23 -15.29 23.50 -8.47
C ILE A 23 -16.16 22.56 -7.62
N GLY A 24 -17.46 22.68 -7.70
CA GLY A 24 -18.40 21.80 -6.98
C GLY A 24 -18.24 20.33 -7.39
N LEU A 25 -18.12 20.06 -8.69
CA LEU A 25 -17.90 18.70 -9.19
C LEU A 25 -16.53 18.14 -8.74
N THR A 26 -15.47 18.95 -8.82
CA THR A 26 -14.14 18.49 -8.37
C THR A 26 -14.11 18.18 -6.87
N LEU A 27 -14.73 19.00 -6.03
CA LEU A 27 -14.86 18.73 -4.61
C LEU A 27 -15.72 17.49 -4.32
N TYR A 28 -16.82 17.31 -5.04
CA TYR A 28 -17.68 16.14 -4.91
C TYR A 28 -16.93 14.84 -5.24
N PHE A 29 -16.21 14.81 -6.37
CA PHE A 29 -15.41 13.63 -6.75
C PHE A 29 -14.23 13.38 -5.82
N THR A 30 -13.61 14.42 -5.26
CA THR A 30 -12.48 14.25 -4.31
C THR A 30 -12.96 13.73 -2.96
N GLN A 31 -14.14 14.14 -2.49
CA GLN A 31 -14.69 13.65 -1.23
C GLN A 31 -15.09 12.18 -1.29
N SER A 32 -15.57 11.67 -2.42
CA SER A 32 -15.97 10.26 -2.53
C SER A 32 -14.79 9.27 -2.47
N ILE A 33 -13.54 9.73 -2.59
CA ILE A 33 -12.34 8.88 -2.53
C ILE A 33 -11.75 8.83 -1.10
N ILE A 34 -12.08 9.77 -0.22
CA ILE A 34 -11.42 9.95 1.08
C ILE A 34 -12.24 9.40 2.25
N PHE A 35 -13.55 9.22 2.11
CA PHE A 35 -14.43 8.80 3.21
C PHE A 35 -15.03 7.40 3.00
N GLN A 36 -14.20 6.39 2.86
CA GLN A 36 -14.52 5.13 3.52
C GLN A 36 -13.89 5.17 4.94
N ASP A 37 -14.33 6.12 5.75
CA ASP A 37 -14.20 5.99 7.20
C ASP A 37 -15.00 4.74 7.60
N PHE A 38 -14.31 3.64 7.69
CA PHE A 38 -14.79 2.44 8.37
C PHE A 38 -15.18 2.91 9.76
N PHE A 39 -16.47 2.93 10.06
CA PHE A 39 -16.99 3.35 11.36
C PHE A 39 -16.52 2.32 12.39
N ILE A 40 -15.30 2.52 12.88
CA ILE A 40 -14.70 1.63 13.88
C ILE A 40 -15.35 1.96 15.21
N PRO A 41 -16.07 1.02 15.84
CA PRO A 41 -16.58 1.23 17.18
C PRO A 41 -15.46 1.69 18.10
N GLN A 42 -15.72 2.70 18.90
CA GLN A 42 -14.72 3.32 19.77
C GLN A 42 -14.08 2.31 20.75
N GLU A 43 -14.82 1.27 21.08
CA GLU A 43 -14.36 0.19 21.97
C GLU A 43 -13.19 -0.61 21.38
N ILE A 44 -13.17 -0.86 20.05
CA ILE A 44 -12.11 -1.63 19.39
C ILE A 44 -11.08 -0.75 18.68
N ALA A 45 -11.24 0.57 18.73
CA ALA A 45 -10.34 1.50 18.06
C ALA A 45 -8.85 1.31 18.46
N PRO A 46 -8.48 1.11 19.74
CA PRO A 46 -7.09 0.88 20.12
C PRO A 46 -6.49 -0.36 19.48
N LEU A 47 -7.27 -1.45 19.40
CA LEU A 47 -6.86 -2.70 18.78
C LEU A 47 -6.62 -2.54 17.27
N VAL A 48 -7.54 -1.83 16.60
CA VAL A 48 -7.41 -1.56 15.16
C VAL A 48 -6.19 -0.70 14.86
N VAL A 49 -5.98 0.38 15.63
CA VAL A 49 -4.81 1.26 15.46
C VAL A 49 -3.50 0.49 15.69
N PHE A 50 -3.46 -0.37 16.71
CA PHE A 50 -2.29 -1.21 16.98
C PHE A 50 -2.00 -2.16 15.80
N THR A 51 -3.03 -2.87 15.33
CA THR A 51 -2.91 -3.80 14.19
C THR A 51 -2.47 -3.07 12.92
N GLN A 52 -3.07 -1.92 12.61
CA GLN A 52 -2.67 -1.08 11.48
C GLN A 52 -1.22 -0.61 11.58
N SER A 53 -0.75 -0.28 12.79
CA SER A 53 0.65 0.09 13.01
C SER A 53 1.60 -1.08 12.73
N CYS A 54 1.25 -2.29 13.17
CA CYS A 54 2.02 -3.50 12.85
C CYS A 54 2.07 -3.77 11.35
N ILE A 55 0.93 -3.69 10.67
CA ILE A 55 0.84 -3.89 9.21
C ILE A 55 1.69 -2.85 8.48
N LYS A 56 1.54 -1.58 8.84
CA LYS A 56 2.30 -0.49 8.20
C LYS A 56 3.80 -0.69 8.37
N THR A 57 4.26 -1.01 9.57
CA THR A 57 5.69 -1.20 9.85
C THR A 57 6.24 -2.38 9.06
N ALA A 58 5.54 -3.51 9.05
CA ALA A 58 5.92 -4.70 8.29
C ALA A 58 5.94 -4.42 6.78
N ALA A 59 4.94 -3.71 6.27
CA ALA A 59 4.85 -3.34 4.86
C ALA A 59 6.00 -2.43 4.43
N ASP A 60 6.29 -1.37 5.20
CA ASP A 60 7.37 -0.45 4.91
C ASP A 60 8.74 -1.18 4.87
N GLN A 61 8.96 -2.12 5.79
CA GLN A 61 10.16 -2.95 5.81
C GLN A 61 10.22 -3.93 4.63
N GLY A 62 9.12 -4.59 4.32
CA GLY A 62 9.04 -5.52 3.18
C GLY A 62 9.29 -4.82 1.84
N ILE A 63 8.68 -3.65 1.62
CA ILE A 63 8.90 -2.82 0.43
C ILE A 63 10.36 -2.36 0.35
N PHE A 64 10.96 -1.98 1.48
CA PHE A 64 12.37 -1.62 1.53
C PHE A 64 13.26 -2.80 1.11
N LEU A 65 13.04 -4.01 1.64
CA LEU A 65 13.79 -5.20 1.29
C LEU A 65 13.64 -5.55 -0.19
N LEU A 66 12.42 -5.56 -0.73
CA LEU A 66 12.15 -5.78 -2.15
C LEU A 66 12.93 -4.79 -3.03
N SER A 67 12.94 -3.51 -2.63
CA SER A 67 13.64 -2.46 -3.36
C SER A 67 15.15 -2.65 -3.35
N MET A 68 15.71 -3.07 -2.21
CA MET A 68 17.15 -3.27 -2.04
C MET A 68 17.66 -4.57 -2.66
N GLN A 69 16.81 -5.58 -2.83
CA GLN A 69 17.17 -6.91 -3.32
C GLN A 69 16.60 -7.22 -4.72
N GLY A 70 16.25 -6.18 -5.50
CA GLY A 70 15.83 -6.34 -6.90
C GLY A 70 14.53 -7.12 -7.07
N GLY A 71 13.57 -6.94 -6.15
CA GLY A 71 12.24 -7.53 -6.20
C GLY A 71 12.11 -8.87 -5.45
N TYR A 72 13.12 -9.26 -4.69
CA TYR A 72 13.11 -10.45 -3.84
C TYR A 72 13.22 -10.05 -2.36
N ILE A 73 12.52 -10.73 -1.48
CA ILE A 73 12.80 -10.74 -0.04
C ILE A 73 13.67 -11.94 0.27
N ASN A 74 13.31 -13.11 -0.26
CA ASN A 74 14.11 -14.31 -0.18
C ASN A 74 14.58 -14.71 -1.59
N LEU A 75 15.90 -14.73 -1.81
CA LEU A 75 16.45 -15.13 -3.10
C LEU A 75 16.14 -16.61 -3.36
N PRO A 76 15.87 -16.99 -4.62
CA PRO A 76 15.82 -18.38 -5.02
C PRO A 76 17.10 -19.11 -4.60
N VAL A 77 16.97 -20.32 -4.10
CA VAL A 77 18.11 -21.12 -3.57
C VAL A 77 19.27 -21.24 -4.55
N GLU A 78 18.99 -21.30 -5.86
CA GLU A 78 19.99 -21.38 -6.92
C GLU A 78 20.84 -20.12 -7.02
N LEU A 79 20.24 -18.94 -6.78
CA LEU A 79 20.95 -17.66 -6.78
C LEU A 79 21.63 -17.40 -5.44
N ASP A 80 20.96 -17.75 -4.35
CA ASP A 80 21.44 -17.50 -2.98
C ASP A 80 22.72 -18.27 -2.66
N LYS A 81 22.79 -19.55 -3.07
CA LYS A 81 23.96 -20.42 -2.85
C LYS A 81 25.12 -20.14 -3.78
N ASN A 82 24.95 -19.34 -4.83
CA ASN A 82 25.98 -19.05 -5.81
C ASN A 82 26.50 -17.61 -5.67
N PRO A 83 27.69 -17.39 -5.11
CA PRO A 83 28.23 -16.04 -4.91
C PRO A 83 28.43 -15.24 -6.21
N SER A 84 28.50 -15.91 -7.36
CA SER A 84 28.63 -15.25 -8.67
C SER A 84 27.28 -14.88 -9.29
N ALA A 85 26.15 -15.24 -8.66
CA ALA A 85 24.82 -14.99 -9.17
C ALA A 85 24.16 -13.73 -8.56
N HIS A 86 24.81 -13.09 -7.60
CA HIS A 86 24.33 -11.88 -6.95
C HIS A 86 25.50 -10.99 -6.50
N ILE A 87 25.20 -9.71 -6.31
CA ILE A 87 26.10 -8.75 -5.65
C ILE A 87 25.72 -8.72 -4.16
N ASN A 88 26.71 -8.76 -3.28
CA ASN A 88 26.50 -8.69 -1.83
C ASN A 88 27.17 -7.44 -1.25
N HIS A 89 26.36 -6.44 -0.90
CA HIS A 89 26.74 -5.21 -0.20
C HIS A 89 25.83 -4.95 1.00
N GLY A 90 25.69 -5.93 1.89
CA GLY A 90 24.74 -5.92 3.00
C GLY A 90 23.38 -6.49 2.59
N PHE A 91 22.99 -6.32 1.33
CA PHE A 91 21.85 -6.97 0.71
C PHE A 91 22.33 -7.78 -0.50
N LYS A 92 21.67 -8.93 -0.75
CA LYS A 92 21.98 -9.77 -1.91
C LYS A 92 21.12 -9.33 -3.08
N VAL A 93 21.71 -8.64 -4.04
CA VAL A 93 21.05 -8.20 -5.27
C VAL A 93 21.31 -9.20 -6.39
N PRO A 94 20.34 -10.01 -6.81
CA PRO A 94 20.54 -11.04 -7.81
C PRO A 94 20.72 -10.45 -9.21
N TYR A 95 21.47 -11.15 -10.06
CA TYR A 95 21.44 -10.89 -11.49
C TYR A 95 20.13 -11.47 -12.06
N TRP A 96 19.26 -10.64 -12.61
CA TRP A 96 18.02 -11.09 -13.26
C TRP A 96 18.26 -11.99 -14.47
N TYR A 97 19.40 -11.91 -15.08
CA TYR A 97 19.80 -12.82 -16.13
C TYR A 97 21.16 -13.46 -15.79
N TYR A 98 21.14 -14.76 -15.55
CA TYR A 98 22.32 -15.51 -15.14
C TYR A 98 22.36 -16.91 -15.78
N ARG A 99 23.49 -17.27 -16.38
CA ARG A 99 23.70 -18.57 -17.06
C ARG A 99 22.58 -18.91 -18.04
N SER A 100 22.21 -17.97 -18.92
CA SER A 100 21.18 -18.10 -19.94
C SER A 100 19.77 -18.37 -19.40
N ARG A 101 19.50 -18.04 -18.13
CA ARG A 101 18.17 -18.09 -17.51
C ARG A 101 17.74 -16.70 -17.06
N ASP A 102 16.45 -16.43 -17.23
CA ASP A 102 15.80 -15.24 -16.69
C ASP A 102 15.33 -15.52 -15.28
N TYR A 103 15.75 -14.65 -14.35
CA TYR A 103 15.38 -14.65 -12.94
C TYR A 103 14.74 -13.32 -12.54
N ALA A 104 14.26 -12.51 -13.50
CA ALA A 104 13.51 -11.32 -13.15
C ALA A 104 12.20 -11.73 -12.45
N PRO A 105 11.91 -11.20 -11.24
CA PRO A 105 10.70 -11.57 -10.55
C PRO A 105 9.47 -11.04 -11.30
N SER A 106 8.45 -11.88 -11.47
CA SER A 106 7.16 -11.43 -11.98
C SER A 106 6.43 -10.58 -10.94
N GLN A 107 5.45 -9.78 -11.37
CA GLN A 107 4.61 -9.01 -10.44
C GLN A 107 3.98 -9.93 -9.38
N GLN A 108 3.44 -11.08 -9.77
CA GLN A 108 2.85 -12.05 -8.84
C GLN A 108 3.87 -12.59 -7.82
N GLN A 109 5.12 -12.79 -8.25
CA GLN A 109 6.19 -13.19 -7.35
C GLN A 109 6.47 -12.11 -6.30
N VAL A 110 6.56 -10.85 -6.72
CA VAL A 110 6.78 -9.71 -5.82
C VAL A 110 5.62 -9.55 -4.83
N GLU A 111 4.38 -9.67 -5.31
CA GLU A 111 3.18 -9.63 -4.47
C GLU A 111 3.17 -10.75 -3.42
N TYR A 112 3.51 -11.97 -3.84
CA TYR A 112 3.60 -13.12 -2.95
C TYR A 112 4.70 -12.94 -1.88
N GLU A 113 5.90 -12.52 -2.27
CA GLU A 113 7.02 -12.26 -1.36
C GLU A 113 6.64 -11.21 -0.32
N LEU A 114 6.01 -10.11 -0.77
CA LEU A 114 5.57 -9.05 0.12
C LEU A 114 4.48 -9.53 1.08
N ALA A 115 3.45 -10.19 0.58
CA ALA A 115 2.35 -10.71 1.39
C ALA A 115 2.84 -11.70 2.46
N SER A 116 3.73 -12.62 2.07
CA SER A 116 4.32 -13.61 2.98
C SER A 116 5.13 -12.94 4.08
N TYR A 117 5.99 -11.99 3.72
CA TYR A 117 6.81 -11.25 4.68
C TYR A 117 5.95 -10.44 5.66
N VAL A 118 4.98 -9.68 5.14
CA VAL A 118 4.08 -8.88 5.98
C VAL A 118 3.28 -9.78 6.93
N ASN A 119 2.78 -10.91 6.44
CA ASN A 119 2.05 -11.87 7.27
C ASN A 119 2.90 -12.35 8.46
N ASP A 120 4.13 -12.75 8.19
CA ASP A 120 5.03 -13.27 9.23
C ASP A 120 5.42 -12.19 10.25
N GLU A 121 5.71 -10.97 9.79
CA GLU A 121 6.09 -9.87 10.68
C GLU A 121 4.89 -9.32 11.48
N VAL A 122 3.70 -9.27 10.88
CA VAL A 122 2.47 -8.86 11.58
C VAL A 122 2.14 -9.87 12.70
N VAL A 123 2.23 -11.17 12.44
CA VAL A 123 2.00 -12.21 13.47
C VAL A 123 2.95 -12.03 14.65
N LYS A 124 4.23 -11.74 14.40
CA LYS A 124 5.21 -11.46 15.45
C LYS A 124 4.90 -10.17 16.21
N CYS A 125 4.51 -9.11 15.49
CA CYS A 125 4.23 -7.80 16.07
C CYS A 125 3.01 -7.84 16.98
N ILE A 126 1.92 -8.50 16.56
CA ILE A 126 0.68 -8.57 17.36
C ILE A 126 0.80 -9.50 18.57
N ASP A 127 1.75 -10.45 18.57
CA ASP A 127 2.01 -11.39 19.66
C ASP A 127 0.73 -11.98 20.28
N ASN A 128 -0.18 -12.50 19.44
CA ASN A 128 -1.50 -12.99 19.83
C ASN A 128 -2.33 -11.99 20.66
N TYR A 129 -2.12 -10.70 20.45
CA TYR A 129 -2.76 -9.60 21.19
C TYR A 129 -2.59 -9.70 22.71
N ASN A 130 -1.47 -10.20 23.19
CA ASN A 130 -1.22 -10.38 24.62
C ASN A 130 -1.44 -9.09 25.43
N ALA A 131 -1.08 -7.92 24.87
CA ALA A 131 -1.28 -6.62 25.49
C ALA A 131 -2.76 -6.20 25.67
N PHE A 132 -3.69 -6.88 25.02
CA PHE A 132 -5.11 -6.56 25.02
C PHE A 132 -6.00 -7.64 25.65
N ARG A 133 -5.42 -8.74 26.14
CA ARG A 133 -6.18 -9.90 26.69
C ARG A 133 -7.01 -9.57 27.91
N ASP A 134 -6.64 -8.57 28.67
CA ASP A 134 -7.41 -8.14 29.84
C ASP A 134 -8.70 -7.37 29.46
N GLN A 135 -8.76 -6.89 28.21
CA GLN A 135 -9.87 -6.05 27.72
C GLN A 135 -10.73 -6.76 26.67
N TYR A 136 -10.15 -7.74 25.96
CA TYR A 136 -10.82 -8.41 24.83
C TYR A 136 -10.65 -9.92 24.90
N ASP A 137 -11.69 -10.66 24.50
CA ASP A 137 -11.65 -12.11 24.35
C ASP A 137 -11.23 -12.49 22.92
N PHE A 138 -10.08 -13.14 22.79
CA PHE A 138 -9.52 -13.63 21.52
C PHE A 138 -9.71 -15.14 21.32
N SER A 139 -10.62 -15.78 22.05
CA SER A 139 -10.83 -17.24 21.98
C SER A 139 -11.20 -17.75 20.58
N GLN A 140 -11.77 -16.89 19.74
CA GLN A 140 -12.16 -17.20 18.35
C GLN A 140 -11.16 -16.70 17.30
N PHE A 141 -10.04 -16.09 17.72
CA PHE A 141 -9.02 -15.64 16.80
C PHE A 141 -8.25 -16.83 16.22
N THR A 142 -8.35 -17.06 14.92
CA THR A 142 -7.76 -18.24 14.28
C THR A 142 -6.43 -17.94 13.58
N SER A 143 -6.38 -16.98 12.68
CA SER A 143 -5.15 -16.62 11.96
C SER A 143 -5.32 -15.30 11.23
N ILE A 144 -4.19 -14.64 10.95
CA ILE A 144 -4.12 -13.52 10.02
C ILE A 144 -3.70 -14.07 8.66
N HIS A 145 -4.32 -13.57 7.62
CA HIS A 145 -3.92 -13.81 6.26
C HIS A 145 -3.78 -12.48 5.52
N THR A 146 -2.62 -12.26 4.92
CA THR A 146 -2.30 -11.03 4.21
C THR A 146 -2.23 -11.31 2.73
N THR A 147 -2.80 -10.40 1.93
CA THR A 147 -2.64 -10.37 0.47
C THR A 147 -2.04 -9.03 0.09
N ALA A 148 -1.16 -9.01 -0.90
CA ALA A 148 -0.60 -7.79 -1.46
C ALA A 148 -0.97 -7.68 -2.93
N GLU A 149 -1.33 -6.49 -3.37
CA GLU A 149 -1.62 -6.17 -4.77
C GLU A 149 -0.85 -4.94 -5.20
N ILE A 150 -0.07 -5.05 -6.26
CA ILE A 150 0.72 -3.96 -6.81
C ILE A 150 -0.05 -3.30 -7.96
N GLY A 151 -0.62 -2.14 -7.69
CA GLY A 151 -1.28 -1.32 -8.70
C GLY A 151 -0.30 -0.36 -9.42
N PRO A 152 -0.74 0.27 -10.53
CA PRO A 152 0.12 1.16 -11.32
C PRO A 152 0.61 2.41 -10.59
N LYS A 153 0.02 2.75 -9.45
CA LYS A 153 0.38 3.94 -8.65
C LYS A 153 0.58 3.67 -7.17
N LYS A 154 0.19 2.51 -6.68
CA LYS A 154 0.26 2.16 -5.25
C LYS A 154 0.23 0.66 -5.04
N THR A 155 0.81 0.21 -3.92
CA THR A 155 0.64 -1.15 -3.39
C THR A 155 -0.52 -1.13 -2.38
N LEU A 156 -1.41 -2.10 -2.47
CA LEU A 156 -2.49 -2.34 -1.51
C LEU A 156 -2.12 -3.57 -0.66
N LEU A 157 -2.34 -3.44 0.64
CA LEU A 157 -2.11 -4.49 1.66
C LEU A 157 -3.36 -4.66 2.51
#